data_0be2c516ae404c0a7d25a0cb6db6e943
#
_entry.id   0be2c516ae404c0a7d25a0cb6db6e943
#
_cell.length_a   1.000
_cell.length_b   1.000
_cell.length_c   1.000
_cell.angle_alpha   90.00
_cell.angle_beta   90.00
_cell.angle_gamma   90.00
#
_symmetry.space_group_name_H-M   'P 1'
#
loop_
_entity.id
_entity.type
_entity.pdbx_description
1 polymer ?
#
loop_
_entity_poly.entity_id
_entity_poly.type
_entity_poly.pdbx_seq_one_letter_code
_entity_poly.pdbx_strand_id
1 'polypeptide(L)'
;GLYGACALGWTAVQGAVAAPPHLKAVFAYMTATNYYRGWTYSDGVFELGFQLSWVWTILARDTISRLGLEPAARAEAERTLVEAARDVRGSARHLPLIDFPAYQNGAAPYWREWLSHPGYDDFWRRVDAVARADRIKVPVLHMTAWYDTCLRGHVDLYSALQLRGDKQVRDQHRFVLGPWDHSAYYNKRPSCAGQRDFGPAVMTGPDTLAPLAFQWFDYWLMGKGDAFMPESKVRYFHMGDNVWKEADSWPPPHSVVPYYLHSAGQANSRAGDGVLTTEPPHTEPTDSYVYDPFDPVPTTGGRSMIDVLPGVENQTQVEERQDVLVYTTPRLAEPVAITGPVSVTLYASSSAADTDFTAKLVDV
;
A
#
# COMPACT_ATOMS: atom_id res chain seq x y z
N GLY A 1 7.25 -8.77 24.14
CA GLY A 1 6.66 -8.03 23.02
C GLY A 1 7.42 -8.24 21.73
N LEU A 2 6.77 -7.96 20.62
CA LEU A 2 7.40 -7.90 19.29
C LEU A 2 7.19 -6.50 18.70
N TYR A 3 8.26 -5.93 18.16
CA TYR A 3 8.24 -4.67 17.45
C TYR A 3 8.91 -4.83 16.10
N GLY A 4 8.35 -4.23 15.08
CA GLY A 4 9.00 -4.20 13.78
C GLY A 4 8.35 -3.22 12.83
N ALA A 5 9.18 -2.70 11.94
CA ALA A 5 8.75 -1.89 10.80
C ALA A 5 9.06 -2.63 9.50
N CYS A 6 8.31 -2.36 8.44
CA CYS A 6 8.51 -2.95 7.13
C CYS A 6 8.56 -4.49 7.20
N ALA A 7 9.59 -5.13 6.66
CA ALA A 7 9.77 -6.59 6.72
C ALA A 7 9.85 -7.15 8.15
N LEU A 8 10.42 -6.40 9.11
CA LEU A 8 10.45 -6.79 10.51
C LEU A 8 9.06 -6.70 11.16
N GLY A 9 8.23 -5.76 10.71
CA GLY A 9 6.83 -5.68 11.12
C GLY A 9 6.05 -6.92 10.68
N TRP A 10 6.29 -7.39 9.45
CA TRP A 10 5.69 -8.63 8.98
C TRP A 10 6.09 -9.84 9.84
N THR A 11 7.37 -9.97 10.18
CA THR A 11 7.81 -11.06 11.09
C THR A 11 7.17 -10.95 12.47
N ALA A 12 6.99 -9.75 12.99
CA ALA A 12 6.29 -9.53 14.26
C ALA A 12 4.81 -9.94 14.19
N VAL A 13 4.13 -9.63 13.09
CA VAL A 13 2.74 -10.06 12.85
C VAL A 13 2.65 -11.58 12.71
N GLN A 14 3.55 -12.22 11.95
CA GLN A 14 3.58 -13.68 11.84
C GLN A 14 3.89 -14.35 13.19
N GLY A 15 4.75 -13.74 14.00
CA GLY A 15 4.98 -14.13 15.39
C GLY A 15 3.70 -14.10 16.23
N ALA A 16 2.84 -13.09 16.04
CA ALA A 16 1.55 -13.03 16.71
C ALA A 16 0.58 -14.13 16.22
N VAL A 17 0.56 -14.41 14.91
CA VAL A 17 -0.23 -15.52 14.32
C VAL A 17 0.22 -16.89 14.85
N ALA A 18 1.50 -17.05 15.12
CA ALA A 18 2.04 -18.28 15.75
C ALA A 18 1.60 -18.45 17.22
N ALA A 19 1.10 -17.38 17.85
CA ALA A 19 0.56 -17.35 19.21
C ALA A 19 1.46 -17.99 20.28
N PRO A 20 2.74 -17.61 20.39
CA PRO A 20 3.61 -18.20 21.41
C PRO A 20 3.15 -17.79 22.82
N PRO A 21 3.26 -18.70 23.83
CA PRO A 21 2.60 -18.52 25.13
C PRO A 21 3.09 -17.30 25.93
N HIS A 22 4.29 -16.82 25.66
CA HIS A 22 4.89 -15.69 26.38
C HIS A 22 4.80 -14.35 25.63
N LEU A 23 4.23 -14.32 24.44
CA LEU A 23 3.96 -13.06 23.75
C LEU A 23 2.84 -12.31 24.47
N LYS A 24 3.02 -11.01 24.70
CA LYS A 24 2.06 -10.15 25.41
C LYS A 24 1.52 -8.99 24.58
N ALA A 25 2.30 -8.46 23.66
CA ALA A 25 1.89 -7.36 22.78
C ALA A 25 2.77 -7.29 21.53
N VAL A 26 2.22 -6.67 20.48
CA VAL A 26 2.92 -6.40 19.22
C VAL A 26 2.75 -4.94 18.84
N PHE A 27 3.80 -4.35 18.28
CA PHE A 27 3.74 -3.08 17.57
C PHE A 27 4.22 -3.31 16.14
N ALA A 28 3.31 -3.22 15.19
CA ALA A 28 3.56 -3.39 13.75
C ALA A 28 3.48 -2.02 13.06
N TYR A 29 4.57 -1.60 12.41
CA TYR A 29 4.69 -0.31 11.77
C TYR A 29 4.98 -0.46 10.28
N MET A 30 4.15 0.18 9.42
CA MET A 30 4.31 0.23 7.96
C MET A 30 4.69 -1.13 7.35
N THR A 31 3.86 -2.14 7.53
CA THR A 31 4.17 -3.50 7.13
C THR A 31 3.06 -4.18 6.34
N ALA A 32 3.43 -5.06 5.43
CA ALA A 32 2.49 -5.96 4.78
C ALA A 32 1.93 -6.98 5.80
N THR A 33 0.71 -7.43 5.59
CA THR A 33 0.07 -8.49 6.38
C THR A 33 -0.53 -9.59 5.49
N ASN A 34 -0.68 -9.27 4.21
CA ASN A 34 -1.06 -10.20 3.15
C ASN A 34 -0.23 -9.84 1.91
N TYR A 35 0.63 -10.75 1.48
CA TYR A 35 1.54 -10.49 0.35
C TYR A 35 0.84 -10.51 -1.02
N TYR A 36 -0.31 -11.16 -1.13
CA TYR A 36 -1.06 -11.17 -2.39
C TYR A 36 -1.91 -9.91 -2.58
N ARG A 37 -2.39 -9.28 -1.49
CA ARG A 37 -3.33 -8.15 -1.59
C ARG A 37 -2.73 -6.79 -1.29
N GLY A 38 -1.46 -6.66 -1.10
CA GLY A 38 -0.87 -5.37 -0.76
C GLY A 38 0.64 -5.41 -0.62
N TRP A 39 1.28 -6.26 -1.42
CA TRP A 39 2.73 -6.33 -1.48
C TRP A 39 3.21 -6.81 -2.85
N THR A 40 3.09 -8.10 -3.17
CA THR A 40 3.52 -8.67 -4.45
C THR A 40 2.49 -8.41 -5.53
N TYR A 41 1.22 -8.52 -5.15
CA TYR A 41 0.08 -8.20 -5.99
C TYR A 41 -0.84 -7.20 -5.27
N SER A 42 -1.57 -6.40 -6.05
CA SER A 42 -2.74 -5.64 -5.62
C SER A 42 -3.98 -6.24 -6.25
N ASP A 43 -4.66 -7.12 -5.50
CA ASP A 43 -5.88 -7.82 -5.92
C ASP A 43 -5.77 -8.52 -7.29
N GLY A 44 -4.61 -9.14 -7.57
CA GLY A 44 -4.32 -9.87 -8.80
C GLY A 44 -3.43 -9.14 -9.79
N VAL A 45 -3.24 -7.83 -9.65
CA VAL A 45 -2.30 -7.03 -10.44
C VAL A 45 -0.90 -7.11 -9.83
N PHE A 46 0.08 -7.56 -10.60
CA PHE A 46 1.47 -7.65 -10.14
C PHE A 46 2.08 -6.26 -9.99
N GLU A 47 2.61 -5.95 -8.83
CA GLU A 47 3.24 -4.66 -8.49
C GLU A 47 4.64 -4.52 -9.14
N LEU A 48 4.67 -4.50 -10.48
CA LEU A 48 5.89 -4.67 -11.28
C LEU A 48 6.99 -3.66 -10.91
N GLY A 49 6.70 -2.37 -10.91
CA GLY A 49 7.70 -1.33 -10.63
C GLY A 49 8.27 -1.48 -9.22
N PHE A 50 7.40 -1.66 -8.24
CA PHE A 50 7.81 -1.87 -6.85
C PHE A 50 8.63 -3.15 -6.68
N GLN A 51 8.17 -4.28 -7.22
CA GLN A 51 8.85 -5.56 -7.05
C GLN A 51 10.21 -5.60 -7.78
N LEU A 52 10.30 -5.06 -8.99
CA LEU A 52 11.59 -4.91 -9.65
C LEU A 52 12.56 -4.12 -8.77
N SER A 53 12.15 -2.93 -8.32
CA SER A 53 13.00 -2.03 -7.53
C SER A 53 13.39 -2.62 -6.17
N TRP A 54 12.46 -3.26 -5.46
CA TRP A 54 12.70 -3.88 -4.17
C TRP A 54 13.60 -5.10 -4.26
N VAL A 55 13.37 -5.96 -5.23
CA VAL A 55 14.14 -7.19 -5.41
C VAL A 55 15.60 -6.87 -5.68
N TRP A 56 15.92 -6.03 -6.65
CA TRP A 56 17.35 -5.75 -6.93
C TRP A 56 18.02 -4.88 -5.88
N THR A 57 17.29 -3.96 -5.22
CA THR A 57 17.90 -3.04 -4.25
C THR A 57 18.23 -3.75 -2.94
N ILE A 58 17.37 -4.66 -2.50
CA ILE A 58 17.42 -5.25 -1.17
C ILE A 58 17.59 -6.77 -1.24
N LEU A 59 16.61 -7.49 -1.82
CA LEU A 59 16.51 -8.92 -1.65
C LEU A 59 17.58 -9.70 -2.43
N ALA A 60 17.79 -9.39 -3.71
CA ALA A 60 18.75 -10.11 -4.54
C ALA A 60 20.19 -9.87 -4.08
N ARG A 61 20.52 -8.69 -3.59
CA ARG A 61 21.84 -8.40 -3.01
C ARG A 61 22.14 -9.27 -1.78
N ASP A 62 21.17 -9.36 -0.86
CA ASP A 62 21.29 -10.24 0.30
C ASP A 62 21.42 -11.71 -0.14
N THR A 63 20.60 -12.17 -1.09
CA THR A 63 20.67 -13.51 -1.63
C THR A 63 22.05 -13.81 -2.23
N ILE A 64 22.55 -12.95 -3.13
CA ILE A 64 23.88 -13.09 -3.76
C ILE A 64 24.98 -13.16 -2.70
N SER A 65 24.87 -12.37 -1.63
CA SER A 65 25.86 -12.38 -0.55
C SER A 65 25.96 -13.73 0.18
N ARG A 66 24.89 -14.53 0.16
CA ARG A 66 24.76 -15.82 0.85
C ARG A 66 25.00 -17.04 -0.05
N LEU A 67 25.04 -16.85 -1.38
CA LEU A 67 25.18 -17.96 -2.33
C LEU A 67 26.59 -18.62 -2.33
N GLY A 68 27.57 -18.03 -1.64
CA GLY A 68 28.94 -18.56 -1.64
C GLY A 68 29.61 -18.55 -3.02
N LEU A 69 29.24 -17.60 -3.89
CA LEU A 69 29.79 -17.46 -5.22
C LEU A 69 31.29 -17.08 -5.17
N GLU A 70 32.04 -17.58 -6.13
CA GLU A 70 33.39 -17.10 -6.38
C GLU A 70 33.40 -15.59 -6.63
N PRO A 71 34.49 -14.85 -6.24
CA PRO A 71 34.51 -13.38 -6.29
C PRO A 71 34.15 -12.78 -7.65
N ALA A 72 34.61 -13.40 -8.74
CA ALA A 72 34.30 -12.92 -10.09
C ALA A 72 32.81 -13.12 -10.46
N ALA A 73 32.23 -14.25 -10.13
CA ALA A 73 30.81 -14.53 -10.37
C ALA A 73 29.91 -13.64 -9.50
N ARG A 74 30.29 -13.37 -8.28
CA ARG A 74 29.59 -12.44 -7.39
C ARG A 74 29.61 -11.01 -7.95
N ALA A 75 30.79 -10.53 -8.37
CA ALA A 75 30.92 -9.18 -8.95
C ALA A 75 30.09 -9.04 -10.25
N GLU A 76 30.00 -10.10 -11.07
CA GLU A 76 29.15 -10.13 -12.26
C GLU A 76 27.67 -10.03 -11.91
N ALA A 77 27.19 -10.84 -10.95
CA ALA A 77 25.81 -10.82 -10.52
C ALA A 77 25.41 -9.46 -9.93
N GLU A 78 26.27 -8.88 -9.09
CA GLU A 78 26.05 -7.55 -8.52
C GLU A 78 26.04 -6.46 -9.62
N ARG A 79 26.89 -6.55 -10.63
CA ARG A 79 26.91 -5.62 -11.77
C ARG A 79 25.60 -5.71 -12.57
N THR A 80 25.14 -6.91 -12.88
CA THR A 80 23.88 -7.15 -13.61
C THR A 80 22.69 -6.53 -12.87
N LEU A 81 22.63 -6.65 -11.54
CA LEU A 81 21.59 -6.00 -10.73
C LEU A 81 21.66 -4.47 -10.82
N VAL A 82 22.87 -3.91 -10.74
CA VAL A 82 23.08 -2.44 -10.82
C VAL A 82 22.68 -1.91 -12.20
N GLU A 83 22.99 -2.63 -13.26
CA GLU A 83 22.60 -2.26 -14.65
C GLU A 83 21.10 -2.28 -14.81
N ALA A 84 20.42 -3.34 -14.33
CA ALA A 84 18.97 -3.41 -14.36
C ALA A 84 18.31 -2.28 -13.56
N ALA A 85 18.90 -1.89 -12.41
CA ALA A 85 18.39 -0.82 -11.56
C ALA A 85 18.56 0.58 -12.16
N ARG A 86 19.51 0.78 -13.11
CA ARG A 86 19.71 2.07 -13.76
C ARG A 86 18.59 2.44 -14.73
N ASP A 87 17.96 1.45 -15.31
CA ASP A 87 16.84 1.64 -16.25
C ASP A 87 15.66 0.75 -15.86
N VAL A 88 14.92 1.18 -14.86
CA VAL A 88 13.71 0.49 -14.37
C VAL A 88 12.68 0.31 -15.49
N ARG A 89 12.46 1.36 -16.27
CA ARG A 89 11.45 1.34 -17.35
C ARG A 89 11.83 0.39 -18.47
N GLY A 90 13.11 0.37 -18.88
CA GLY A 90 13.61 -0.60 -19.85
C GLY A 90 13.54 -2.03 -19.31
N SER A 91 13.91 -2.22 -18.05
CA SER A 91 13.81 -3.52 -17.36
C SER A 91 12.37 -4.02 -17.27
N ALA A 92 11.40 -3.14 -17.00
CA ALA A 92 9.98 -3.49 -16.94
C ALA A 92 9.38 -3.93 -18.28
N ARG A 93 10.05 -3.68 -19.42
CA ARG A 93 9.66 -4.14 -20.76
C ARG A 93 10.09 -5.55 -21.08
N HIS A 94 10.91 -6.17 -20.24
CA HIS A 94 11.35 -7.54 -20.46
C HIS A 94 10.19 -8.53 -20.34
N LEU A 95 10.00 -9.37 -21.35
CA LEU A 95 8.98 -10.43 -21.37
C LEU A 95 9.59 -11.77 -21.80
N PRO A 96 9.17 -12.88 -21.22
CA PRO A 96 8.25 -12.97 -20.08
C PRO A 96 8.93 -12.56 -18.77
N LEU A 97 8.19 -11.92 -17.88
CA LEU A 97 8.70 -11.42 -16.59
C LEU A 97 9.37 -12.51 -15.74
N ILE A 98 8.88 -13.74 -15.81
CA ILE A 98 9.39 -14.87 -15.03
C ILE A 98 10.86 -15.21 -15.34
N ASP A 99 11.32 -14.87 -16.55
CA ASP A 99 12.67 -15.14 -17.01
C ASP A 99 13.56 -13.88 -16.97
N PHE A 100 13.23 -12.90 -16.14
CA PHE A 100 13.99 -11.66 -16.02
C PHE A 100 15.48 -11.93 -15.76
N PRO A 101 16.40 -11.48 -16.65
CA PRO A 101 17.79 -11.96 -16.66
C PRO A 101 18.57 -11.70 -15.38
N ALA A 102 18.37 -10.52 -14.76
CA ALA A 102 19.08 -10.15 -13.53
C ALA A 102 18.73 -11.03 -12.33
N TYR A 103 17.64 -11.82 -12.40
CA TYR A 103 17.16 -12.67 -11.31
C TYR A 103 17.41 -14.16 -11.55
N GLN A 104 18.10 -14.49 -12.63
CA GLN A 104 18.51 -15.86 -12.90
C GLN A 104 19.69 -16.27 -12.00
N ASN A 105 20.13 -17.50 -12.10
CA ASN A 105 21.27 -18.04 -11.37
C ASN A 105 21.14 -17.99 -9.82
N GLY A 106 19.91 -18.06 -9.33
CA GLY A 106 19.63 -18.07 -7.88
C GLY A 106 19.65 -16.72 -7.19
N ALA A 107 19.84 -15.62 -7.92
CA ALA A 107 19.85 -14.27 -7.34
C ALA A 107 18.49 -13.88 -6.70
N ALA A 108 17.37 -14.34 -7.26
CA ALA A 108 16.04 -14.08 -6.74
C ALA A 108 15.10 -15.29 -6.99
N PRO A 109 15.26 -16.40 -6.26
CA PRO A 109 14.44 -17.61 -6.48
C PRO A 109 12.95 -17.35 -6.24
N TYR A 110 12.61 -16.50 -5.28
CA TYR A 110 11.25 -16.10 -4.94
C TYR A 110 10.54 -15.33 -6.08
N TRP A 111 11.27 -14.69 -7.01
CA TRP A 111 10.69 -14.00 -8.16
C TRP A 111 9.90 -14.96 -9.06
N ARG A 112 10.52 -16.09 -9.39
CA ARG A 112 9.88 -17.14 -10.19
C ARG A 112 8.69 -17.75 -9.44
N GLU A 113 8.84 -18.01 -8.15
CA GLU A 113 7.74 -18.52 -7.31
C GLU A 113 6.54 -17.57 -7.30
N TRP A 114 6.76 -16.27 -7.08
CA TRP A 114 5.68 -15.29 -7.08
C TRP A 114 4.91 -15.24 -8.39
N LEU A 115 5.62 -15.22 -9.52
CA LEU A 115 5.02 -15.18 -10.86
C LEU A 115 4.38 -16.52 -11.26
N SER A 116 4.77 -17.63 -10.66
CA SER A 116 4.14 -18.94 -10.85
C SER A 116 2.83 -19.09 -10.09
N HIS A 117 2.53 -18.15 -9.16
CA HIS A 117 1.32 -18.12 -8.35
C HIS A 117 0.53 -16.81 -8.56
N PRO A 118 0.01 -16.54 -9.79
CA PRO A 118 -0.68 -15.29 -10.10
C PRO A 118 -2.05 -15.18 -9.43
N GLY A 119 -2.63 -16.28 -8.96
CA GLY A 119 -3.88 -16.33 -8.21
C GLY A 119 -3.66 -16.49 -6.72
N TYR A 120 -4.66 -16.12 -5.91
CA TYR A 120 -4.64 -16.31 -4.46
C TYR A 120 -4.88 -17.79 -4.11
N ASP A 121 -3.82 -18.55 -4.07
CA ASP A 121 -3.78 -19.99 -3.78
C ASP A 121 -3.15 -20.33 -2.42
N ASP A 122 -2.84 -21.59 -2.18
CA ASP A 122 -2.24 -22.06 -0.93
C ASP A 122 -0.82 -21.54 -0.68
N PHE A 123 -0.10 -21.13 -1.74
CA PHE A 123 1.19 -20.47 -1.61
C PHE A 123 1.05 -19.17 -0.79
N TRP A 124 0.07 -18.33 -1.12
CA TRP A 124 -0.17 -17.07 -0.44
C TRP A 124 -0.91 -17.25 0.89
N ARG A 125 -1.85 -18.20 0.99
CA ARG A 125 -2.61 -18.45 2.23
C ARG A 125 -1.71 -18.82 3.40
N ARG A 126 -0.60 -19.50 3.15
CA ARG A 126 0.36 -19.89 4.19
C ARG A 126 0.94 -18.71 4.96
N VAL A 127 1.03 -17.54 4.33
CA VAL A 127 1.64 -16.34 4.90
C VAL A 127 0.64 -15.21 5.15
N ASP A 128 -0.63 -15.43 4.87
CA ASP A 128 -1.69 -14.44 5.05
C ASP A 128 -2.10 -14.34 6.53
N ALA A 129 -1.69 -13.25 7.18
CA ALA A 129 -2.09 -12.97 8.56
C ALA A 129 -3.57 -12.54 8.66
N VAL A 130 -4.12 -11.92 7.61
CA VAL A 130 -5.52 -11.50 7.57
C VAL A 130 -6.44 -12.70 7.63
N ALA A 131 -6.15 -13.76 6.86
CA ALA A 131 -6.92 -15.02 6.89
C ALA A 131 -6.86 -15.71 8.26
N ARG A 132 -5.82 -15.45 9.05
CA ARG A 132 -5.55 -16.08 10.35
C ARG A 132 -5.65 -15.10 11.54
N ALA A 133 -6.41 -14.03 11.39
CA ALA A 133 -6.58 -13.00 12.43
C ALA A 133 -7.10 -13.57 13.76
N ASP A 134 -7.93 -14.61 13.71
CA ASP A 134 -8.47 -15.33 14.87
C ASP A 134 -7.39 -16.01 15.74
N ARG A 135 -6.20 -16.25 15.18
CA ARG A 135 -5.05 -16.81 15.90
C ARG A 135 -4.28 -15.79 16.71
N ILE A 136 -4.44 -14.51 16.45
CA ILE A 136 -3.77 -13.44 17.18
C ILE A 136 -4.46 -13.26 18.54
N LYS A 137 -3.73 -13.58 19.63
CA LYS A 137 -4.22 -13.64 21.01
C LYS A 137 -3.66 -12.51 21.90
N VAL A 138 -3.03 -11.52 21.29
CA VAL A 138 -2.40 -10.41 21.99
C VAL A 138 -2.77 -9.09 21.35
N PRO A 139 -2.78 -7.98 22.09
CA PRO A 139 -3.02 -6.66 21.53
C PRO A 139 -1.95 -6.29 20.50
N VAL A 140 -2.38 -5.67 19.43
CA VAL A 140 -1.54 -5.17 18.34
C VAL A 140 -1.77 -3.67 18.19
N LEU A 141 -0.69 -2.89 18.26
CA LEU A 141 -0.67 -1.52 17.77
C LEU A 141 -0.28 -1.55 16.29
N HIS A 142 -1.22 -1.17 15.45
CA HIS A 142 -1.01 -0.97 14.01
C HIS A 142 -0.72 0.49 13.75
N MET A 143 0.38 0.79 13.08
CA MET A 143 0.68 2.14 12.64
C MET A 143 1.10 2.12 11.17
N THR A 144 0.42 2.91 10.35
CA THR A 144 0.67 2.98 8.91
C THR A 144 0.39 4.39 8.37
N ALA A 145 0.38 4.55 7.06
CA ALA A 145 0.30 5.86 6.43
C ALA A 145 -0.53 5.83 5.14
N TRP A 146 -1.14 6.98 4.80
CA TRP A 146 -1.98 7.13 3.60
C TRP A 146 -1.23 6.83 2.31
N TYR A 147 0.06 7.16 2.24
CA TYR A 147 0.89 6.99 1.06
C TYR A 147 1.90 5.84 1.18
N ASP A 148 1.70 4.97 2.16
CA ASP A 148 2.51 3.76 2.32
C ASP A 148 2.01 2.64 1.39
N THR A 149 2.91 1.99 0.68
CA THR A 149 2.59 0.80 -0.12
C THR A 149 1.97 -0.32 0.72
N CYS A 150 2.27 -0.39 2.03
CA CYS A 150 1.74 -1.39 2.96
C CYS A 150 0.38 -1.02 3.58
N LEU A 151 -0.21 0.13 3.25
CA LEU A 151 -1.47 0.62 3.85
C LEU A 151 -2.56 -0.45 3.86
N ARG A 152 -2.80 -1.10 2.71
CA ARG A 152 -3.86 -2.09 2.54
C ARG A 152 -3.73 -3.23 3.54
N GLY A 153 -2.52 -3.72 3.76
CA GLY A 153 -2.27 -4.81 4.71
C GLY A 153 -2.70 -4.46 6.13
N HIS A 154 -2.34 -3.27 6.61
CA HIS A 154 -2.75 -2.82 7.95
C HIS A 154 -4.25 -2.65 8.08
N VAL A 155 -4.91 -2.03 7.09
CA VAL A 155 -6.37 -1.86 7.07
C VAL A 155 -7.08 -3.21 7.10
N ASP A 156 -6.67 -4.13 6.25
CA ASP A 156 -7.30 -5.45 6.14
C ASP A 156 -7.12 -6.26 7.44
N LEU A 157 -5.91 -6.27 8.03
CA LEU A 157 -5.67 -7.01 9.27
C LEU A 157 -6.41 -6.39 10.45
N TYR A 158 -6.37 -5.06 10.63
CA TYR A 158 -7.09 -4.39 11.69
C TYR A 158 -8.60 -4.66 11.59
N SER A 159 -9.18 -4.53 10.40
CA SER A 159 -10.59 -4.83 10.15
C SER A 159 -10.94 -6.30 10.46
N ALA A 160 -10.08 -7.23 10.06
CA ALA A 160 -10.27 -8.65 10.38
C ALA A 160 -10.21 -8.91 11.88
N LEU A 161 -9.30 -8.26 12.62
CA LEU A 161 -9.21 -8.37 14.07
C LEU A 161 -10.45 -7.80 14.76
N GLN A 162 -11.01 -6.71 14.27
CA GLN A 162 -12.26 -6.14 14.79
C GLN A 162 -13.47 -7.05 14.55
N LEU A 163 -13.56 -7.69 13.38
CA LEU A 163 -14.70 -8.52 13.00
C LEU A 163 -14.65 -9.94 13.60
N ARG A 164 -13.52 -10.60 13.51
CA ARG A 164 -13.36 -12.03 13.81
C ARG A 164 -12.18 -12.39 14.72
N GLY A 165 -11.46 -11.38 15.22
CA GLY A 165 -10.38 -11.57 16.17
C GLY A 165 -10.83 -12.15 17.50
N ASP A 166 -9.89 -12.56 18.32
CA ASP A 166 -10.16 -13.09 19.66
C ASP A 166 -10.91 -12.08 20.51
N LYS A 167 -12.03 -12.49 21.09
CA LYS A 167 -12.91 -11.63 21.88
C LYS A 167 -12.22 -11.01 23.11
N GLN A 168 -11.20 -11.67 23.65
CA GLN A 168 -10.50 -11.19 24.85
C GLN A 168 -9.57 -10.02 24.56
N VAL A 169 -9.06 -9.90 23.32
CA VAL A 169 -8.11 -8.85 22.92
C VAL A 169 -8.63 -7.91 21.84
N ARG A 170 -9.81 -8.18 21.28
CA ARG A 170 -10.41 -7.40 20.18
C ARG A 170 -10.44 -5.90 20.46
N ASP A 171 -10.85 -5.51 21.65
CA ASP A 171 -10.98 -4.11 22.04
C ASP A 171 -9.65 -3.46 22.46
N GLN A 172 -8.58 -4.25 22.48
CA GLN A 172 -7.25 -3.81 22.89
C GLN A 172 -6.35 -3.45 21.71
N HIS A 173 -6.74 -3.77 20.48
CA HIS A 173 -6.01 -3.34 19.28
C HIS A 173 -6.14 -1.84 19.10
N ARG A 174 -5.07 -1.21 18.56
CA ARG A 174 -5.04 0.22 18.21
C ARG A 174 -4.59 0.39 16.79
N PHE A 175 -5.15 1.39 16.12
CA PHE A 175 -4.84 1.70 14.73
C PHE A 175 -4.53 3.18 14.57
N VAL A 176 -3.32 3.49 14.09
CA VAL A 176 -2.87 4.86 13.80
C VAL A 176 -2.55 4.98 12.32
N LEU A 177 -3.15 5.98 11.67
CA LEU A 177 -3.04 6.21 10.24
C LEU A 177 -2.66 7.67 9.97
N GLY A 178 -1.40 7.91 9.62
CA GLY A 178 -0.86 9.25 9.40
C GLY A 178 -0.71 9.63 7.92
N PRO A 179 -0.39 10.89 7.62
CA PRO A 179 -0.25 11.38 6.25
C PRO A 179 1.14 11.14 5.66
N TRP A 180 1.80 10.09 6.07
CA TRP A 180 3.18 9.77 5.70
C TRP A 180 3.26 8.89 4.46
N ASP A 181 4.47 8.70 4.00
CA ASP A 181 4.89 7.62 3.11
C ASP A 181 5.86 6.66 3.83
N HIS A 182 6.30 5.61 3.15
CA HIS A 182 7.21 4.63 3.74
C HIS A 182 8.56 5.21 4.16
N SER A 183 9.00 6.34 3.56
CA SER A 183 10.29 6.98 3.88
C SER A 183 10.29 7.66 5.25
N ALA A 184 9.15 7.95 5.81
CA ALA A 184 9.01 8.52 7.15
C ALA A 184 9.64 7.64 8.24
N TYR A 185 9.65 6.32 8.03
CA TYR A 185 10.36 5.39 8.92
C TYR A 185 11.85 5.70 9.06
N TYR A 186 12.47 6.18 7.98
CA TYR A 186 13.89 6.54 7.95
C TYR A 186 14.16 8.00 8.35
N ASN A 187 13.15 8.73 8.79
CA ASN A 187 13.21 10.14 9.18
C ASN A 187 13.77 11.08 8.08
N LYS A 188 13.58 10.71 6.82
CA LYS A 188 14.06 11.52 5.69
C LYS A 188 13.18 12.73 5.42
N ARG A 189 11.87 12.58 5.59
CA ARG A 189 10.84 13.62 5.39
C ARG A 189 9.69 13.40 6.38
N PRO A 190 9.90 13.68 7.67
CA PRO A 190 9.05 13.19 8.76
C PRO A 190 7.64 13.80 8.78
N SER A 191 7.41 14.92 8.10
CA SER A 191 6.09 15.59 8.01
C SER A 191 5.54 15.66 6.59
N CYS A 192 6.27 15.13 5.59
CA CYS A 192 5.93 15.28 4.18
C CYS A 192 5.45 13.96 3.56
N ALA A 193 4.61 14.10 2.52
CA ALA A 193 4.38 13.07 1.53
C ALA A 193 4.24 13.72 0.14
N GLY A 194 5.11 13.34 -0.79
CA GLY A 194 5.21 13.99 -2.09
C GLY A 194 5.60 15.46 -1.96
N GLN A 195 4.88 16.32 -2.64
CA GLN A 195 5.10 17.77 -2.61
C GLN A 195 4.48 18.45 -1.37
N ARG A 196 3.71 17.72 -0.56
CA ARG A 196 2.98 18.32 0.56
C ARG A 196 3.69 18.10 1.90
N ASP A 197 3.87 19.19 2.65
CA ASP A 197 4.25 19.19 4.04
C ASP A 197 3.00 19.38 4.92
N PHE A 198 2.75 18.45 5.83
CA PHE A 198 1.61 18.49 6.76
C PHE A 198 1.96 19.14 8.11
N GLY A 199 3.19 19.62 8.26
CA GLY A 199 3.66 20.39 9.41
C GLY A 199 4.10 19.55 10.62
N PRO A 200 4.51 20.23 11.72
CA PRO A 200 5.16 19.55 12.84
C PRO A 200 4.24 18.62 13.65
N ALA A 201 2.92 18.81 13.59
CA ALA A 201 1.96 17.97 14.33
C ALA A 201 1.92 16.51 13.86
N VAL A 202 2.48 16.22 12.69
CA VAL A 202 2.53 14.88 12.12
C VAL A 202 3.94 14.34 12.00
N MET A 203 4.93 14.98 12.59
CA MET A 203 6.31 14.49 12.53
C MET A 203 6.39 13.06 13.07
N THR A 204 7.12 12.22 12.34
CA THR A 204 7.43 10.85 12.73
C THR A 204 8.94 10.61 12.66
N GLY A 205 9.39 9.45 13.09
CA GLY A 205 10.80 9.09 13.12
C GLY A 205 11.20 8.49 14.46
N PRO A 206 12.49 8.21 14.69
CA PRO A 206 12.95 7.56 15.92
C PRO A 206 12.50 8.30 17.19
N ASP A 207 12.55 9.63 17.20
CA ASP A 207 12.23 10.45 18.37
C ASP A 207 10.73 10.49 18.71
N THR A 208 9.86 10.10 17.78
CA THR A 208 8.41 10.02 18.00
C THR A 208 7.93 8.58 18.14
N LEU A 209 8.53 7.65 17.40
CA LEU A 209 8.16 6.23 17.43
C LEU A 209 8.65 5.54 18.71
N ALA A 210 9.83 5.91 19.23
CA ALA A 210 10.36 5.30 20.45
C ALA A 210 9.48 5.59 21.69
N PRO A 211 9.04 6.83 21.97
CA PRO A 211 8.08 7.09 23.03
C PRO A 211 6.78 6.30 22.90
N LEU A 212 6.22 6.19 21.71
CA LEU A 212 5.03 5.38 21.45
C LEU A 212 5.25 3.91 21.75
N ALA A 213 6.38 3.36 21.30
CA ALA A 213 6.74 1.99 21.58
C ALA A 213 6.94 1.73 23.06
N PHE A 214 7.60 2.64 23.77
CA PHE A 214 7.78 2.56 25.23
C PHE A 214 6.43 2.61 25.94
N GLN A 215 5.56 3.58 25.64
CA GLN A 215 4.23 3.65 26.25
C GLN A 215 3.44 2.37 26.03
N TRP A 216 3.43 1.83 24.79
CA TRP A 216 2.75 0.59 24.45
C TRP A 216 3.28 -0.60 25.25
N PHE A 217 4.60 -0.79 25.30
CA PHE A 217 5.20 -1.95 25.95
C PHE A 217 5.29 -1.82 27.48
N ASP A 218 5.48 -0.61 28.03
CA ASP A 218 5.43 -0.40 29.47
C ASP A 218 4.05 -0.77 30.04
N TYR A 219 2.98 -0.40 29.35
CA TYR A 219 1.64 -0.79 29.74
C TYR A 219 1.44 -2.32 29.66
N TRP A 220 1.72 -2.94 28.51
CA TRP A 220 1.41 -4.35 28.31
C TRP A 220 2.40 -5.34 28.94
N LEU A 221 3.65 -4.97 29.12
CA LEU A 221 4.67 -5.87 29.64
C LEU A 221 4.96 -5.63 31.11
N MET A 222 4.83 -4.40 31.59
CA MET A 222 5.23 -4.02 32.93
C MET A 222 4.05 -3.53 33.81
N GLY A 223 2.87 -3.36 33.23
CA GLY A 223 1.71 -2.79 33.94
C GLY A 223 1.93 -1.36 34.41
N LYS A 224 2.75 -0.59 33.69
CA LYS A 224 3.10 0.80 34.04
C LYS A 224 2.48 1.79 33.07
N GLY A 225 2.20 3.00 33.59
CA GLY A 225 1.65 4.09 32.79
C GLY A 225 0.20 3.85 32.37
N ASP A 226 -0.26 4.68 31.44
CA ASP A 226 -1.61 4.63 30.90
C ASP A 226 -1.64 3.85 29.59
N ALA A 227 -2.79 3.24 29.28
CA ALA A 227 -3.01 2.61 28.00
C ALA A 227 -2.83 3.63 26.86
N PHE A 228 -2.21 3.21 25.77
CA PHE A 228 -2.14 4.04 24.58
C PHE A 228 -3.53 4.21 23.98
N MET A 229 -3.95 5.46 23.75
CA MET A 229 -5.31 5.81 23.26
C MET A 229 -6.42 5.16 24.10
N PRO A 230 -6.57 5.50 25.38
CA PRO A 230 -7.56 4.85 26.26
C PRO A 230 -9.00 5.10 25.80
N GLU A 231 -9.28 6.28 25.24
CA GLU A 231 -10.62 6.75 24.86
C GLU A 231 -11.04 6.34 23.43
N SER A 232 -10.10 5.87 22.59
CA SER A 232 -10.38 5.54 21.18
C SER A 232 -9.57 4.34 20.73
N LYS A 233 -10.00 3.68 19.65
CA LYS A 233 -9.28 2.56 19.04
C LYS A 233 -8.53 2.94 17.78
N VAL A 234 -8.98 3.99 17.11
CA VAL A 234 -8.47 4.46 15.81
C VAL A 234 -8.13 5.94 15.93
N ARG A 235 -6.95 6.30 15.45
CA ARG A 235 -6.52 7.68 15.26
C ARG A 235 -6.05 7.83 13.82
N TYR A 236 -6.64 8.76 13.08
CA TYR A 236 -6.27 8.99 11.70
C TYR A 236 -6.12 10.48 11.40
N PHE A 237 -5.18 10.80 10.53
CA PHE A 237 -4.98 12.16 10.09
C PHE A 237 -5.91 12.46 8.92
N HIS A 238 -6.78 13.46 9.09
CA HIS A 238 -7.68 13.94 8.06
C HIS A 238 -6.98 15.05 7.26
N MET A 239 -6.57 14.70 6.05
CA MET A 239 -5.94 15.63 5.11
C MET A 239 -6.98 16.64 4.60
N GLY A 240 -6.53 17.83 4.22
CA GLY A 240 -7.42 18.95 3.93
C GLY A 240 -7.61 19.83 5.18
N ASP A 241 -8.32 19.34 6.17
CA ASP A 241 -8.42 19.99 7.50
C ASP A 241 -7.08 19.98 8.25
N ASN A 242 -6.22 19.03 7.93
CA ASN A 242 -4.91 18.81 8.58
C ASN A 242 -5.01 18.61 10.09
N VAL A 243 -5.94 17.78 10.51
CA VAL A 243 -6.19 17.46 11.93
C VAL A 243 -6.20 15.96 12.19
N TRP A 244 -5.79 15.58 13.39
CA TRP A 244 -6.01 14.22 13.89
C TRP A 244 -7.46 14.05 14.32
N LYS A 245 -8.09 12.97 13.85
CA LYS A 245 -9.42 12.54 14.26
C LYS A 245 -9.34 11.18 14.95
N GLU A 246 -10.28 10.90 15.81
CA GLU A 246 -10.37 9.65 16.56
C GLU A 246 -11.71 8.95 16.33
N ALA A 247 -11.72 7.62 16.43
CA ALA A 247 -12.91 6.81 16.27
C ALA A 247 -12.75 5.47 17.03
N ASP A 248 -13.88 4.79 17.26
CA ASP A 248 -13.92 3.47 17.90
C ASP A 248 -13.79 2.30 16.93
N SER A 249 -13.89 2.56 15.64
CA SER A 249 -13.79 1.56 14.58
C SER A 249 -13.17 2.13 13.32
N TRP A 250 -12.66 1.24 12.48
CA TRP A 250 -12.26 1.55 11.11
C TRP A 250 -13.12 0.77 10.10
N PRO A 251 -13.70 1.40 9.08
CA PRO A 251 -13.76 2.87 8.95
C PRO A 251 -14.60 3.50 10.05
N PRO A 252 -14.46 4.83 10.31
CA PRO A 252 -15.35 5.56 11.20
C PRO A 252 -16.78 5.55 10.66
N PRO A 253 -17.80 5.91 11.46
CA PRO A 253 -19.16 6.04 10.95
C PRO A 253 -19.21 6.93 9.70
N HIS A 254 -19.81 6.41 8.64
CA HIS A 254 -19.83 7.06 7.32
C HIS A 254 -21.08 6.67 6.53
N SER A 255 -21.36 7.44 5.50
CA SER A 255 -22.35 7.09 4.47
C SER A 255 -21.64 6.76 3.16
N VAL A 256 -22.13 5.77 2.45
CA VAL A 256 -21.66 5.46 1.10
C VAL A 256 -22.47 6.31 0.12
N VAL A 257 -21.78 7.13 -0.66
CA VAL A 257 -22.38 7.98 -1.68
C VAL A 257 -21.89 7.52 -3.05
N PRO A 258 -22.78 7.05 -3.93
CA PRO A 258 -22.41 6.70 -5.29
C PRO A 258 -22.19 7.97 -6.13
N TYR A 259 -21.13 7.96 -6.92
CA TYR A 259 -20.89 8.90 -7.99
C TYR A 259 -20.82 8.13 -9.31
N TYR A 260 -21.45 8.66 -10.34
CA TYR A 260 -21.54 8.02 -11.64
C TYR A 260 -20.69 8.76 -12.68
N LEU A 261 -20.09 7.98 -13.57
CA LEU A 261 -19.27 8.46 -14.67
C LEU A 261 -20.17 8.77 -15.85
N HIS A 262 -20.13 9.99 -16.36
CA HIS A 262 -20.94 10.46 -17.48
C HIS A 262 -20.06 11.03 -18.59
N SER A 263 -20.42 10.78 -19.85
CA SER A 263 -19.80 11.41 -21.01
C SER A 263 -20.67 11.29 -22.25
N ALA A 264 -20.35 12.06 -23.28
CA ALA A 264 -20.86 11.85 -24.63
C ALA A 264 -19.91 10.96 -25.47
N GLY A 265 -19.06 10.16 -24.83
CA GLY A 265 -18.11 9.24 -25.45
C GLY A 265 -16.74 9.86 -25.73
N GLN A 266 -16.39 10.95 -25.04
CA GLN A 266 -15.13 11.68 -25.23
C GLN A 266 -14.48 12.10 -23.90
N ALA A 267 -14.53 11.23 -22.87
CA ALA A 267 -13.92 11.51 -21.58
C ALA A 267 -12.37 11.42 -21.60
N ASN A 268 -11.77 11.26 -22.79
CA ASN A 268 -10.32 11.15 -22.95
C ASN A 268 -9.63 12.47 -22.58
N SER A 269 -8.68 12.38 -21.65
CA SER A 269 -7.93 13.47 -21.03
C SER A 269 -8.78 14.47 -20.23
N ARG A 270 -8.09 15.36 -19.52
CA ARG A 270 -8.72 16.47 -18.77
C ARG A 270 -9.46 17.50 -19.64
N ALA A 271 -9.25 17.47 -20.96
CA ALA A 271 -9.93 18.32 -21.92
C ALA A 271 -11.19 17.64 -22.49
N GLY A 272 -11.47 16.41 -22.09
CA GLY A 272 -12.64 15.65 -22.50
C GLY A 272 -13.94 16.14 -21.87
N ASP A 273 -15.03 15.40 -22.14
CA ASP A 273 -16.37 15.73 -21.67
C ASP A 273 -16.82 14.94 -20.43
N GLY A 274 -15.87 14.23 -19.79
CA GLY A 274 -16.18 13.39 -18.63
C GLY A 274 -16.65 14.15 -17.40
N VAL A 275 -17.82 13.79 -16.90
CA VAL A 275 -18.44 14.40 -15.71
C VAL A 275 -18.70 13.33 -14.64
N LEU A 276 -18.50 13.69 -13.38
CA LEU A 276 -18.76 12.84 -12.22
C LEU A 276 -19.88 13.45 -11.38
N THR A 277 -21.01 12.76 -11.25
CA THR A 277 -22.17 13.24 -10.47
C THR A 277 -22.82 12.13 -9.65
N THR A 278 -23.75 12.52 -8.77
CA THR A 278 -24.58 11.59 -8.00
C THR A 278 -25.84 11.12 -8.73
N GLU A 279 -26.14 11.70 -9.90
CA GLU A 279 -27.28 11.30 -10.71
C GLU A 279 -26.96 10.00 -11.46
N PRO A 280 -27.86 9.00 -11.43
CA PRO A 280 -27.66 7.78 -12.20
C PRO A 280 -27.63 8.01 -13.71
N PRO A 281 -26.76 7.34 -14.47
CA PRO A 281 -26.69 7.49 -15.92
C PRO A 281 -27.95 6.90 -16.59
N HIS A 282 -28.28 7.46 -17.74
CA HIS A 282 -29.21 6.90 -18.71
C HIS A 282 -28.43 6.11 -19.78
N THR A 283 -28.95 6.04 -21.00
CA THR A 283 -28.21 5.47 -22.13
C THR A 283 -27.17 6.49 -22.61
N GLU A 284 -25.92 6.16 -22.44
CA GLU A 284 -24.77 6.99 -22.81
C GLU A 284 -23.82 6.21 -23.74
N PRO A 285 -23.08 6.87 -24.61
CA PRO A 285 -22.06 6.23 -25.43
C PRO A 285 -20.90 5.72 -24.56
N THR A 286 -20.16 4.76 -25.10
CA THR A 286 -19.00 4.19 -24.41
C THR A 286 -17.77 5.07 -24.67
N ASP A 287 -17.04 5.43 -23.62
CA ASP A 287 -15.69 5.95 -23.75
C ASP A 287 -14.72 4.82 -24.15
N SER A 288 -13.76 5.17 -24.97
CA SER A 288 -12.74 4.20 -25.40
C SER A 288 -11.37 4.84 -25.53
N TYR A 289 -10.34 4.04 -25.32
CA TYR A 289 -8.95 4.47 -25.48
C TYR A 289 -8.11 3.29 -26.01
N VAL A 290 -6.96 3.62 -26.53
CA VAL A 290 -5.96 2.61 -26.95
C VAL A 290 -4.85 2.58 -25.91
N TYR A 291 -4.67 1.44 -25.27
CA TYR A 291 -3.54 1.20 -24.39
C TYR A 291 -2.33 0.72 -25.20
N ASP A 292 -1.21 1.39 -25.05
CA ASP A 292 0.07 0.99 -25.63
C ASP A 292 1.01 0.47 -24.54
N PRO A 293 1.33 -0.83 -24.51
CA PRO A 293 2.25 -1.39 -23.52
C PRO A 293 3.70 -0.87 -23.64
N PHE A 294 4.06 -0.23 -24.78
CA PHE A 294 5.36 0.41 -24.95
C PHE A 294 5.40 1.86 -24.48
N ASP A 295 4.24 2.49 -24.28
CA ASP A 295 4.07 3.79 -23.66
C ASP A 295 2.98 3.77 -22.58
N PRO A 296 3.14 2.97 -21.51
CA PRO A 296 2.13 2.85 -20.47
C PRO A 296 1.93 4.16 -19.72
N VAL A 297 0.73 4.36 -19.16
CA VAL A 297 0.43 5.51 -18.29
C VAL A 297 1.39 5.49 -17.09
N PRO A 298 2.18 6.57 -16.88
CA PRO A 298 3.14 6.58 -15.79
C PRO A 298 2.44 6.70 -14.43
N THR A 299 2.96 5.99 -13.42
CA THR A 299 2.60 6.25 -12.03
C THR A 299 3.22 7.57 -11.56
N THR A 300 2.42 8.43 -10.96
CA THR A 300 2.84 9.71 -10.39
C THR A 300 2.23 9.84 -8.99
N GLY A 301 3.09 9.93 -7.96
CA GLY A 301 2.65 10.02 -6.57
C GLY A 301 1.93 8.77 -6.06
N GLY A 302 1.04 8.99 -5.12
CA GLY A 302 0.22 7.93 -4.53
C GLY A 302 0.98 7.02 -3.57
N ARG A 303 0.52 5.78 -3.44
CA ARG A 303 1.16 4.74 -2.60
C ARG A 303 2.28 4.07 -3.38
N SER A 304 3.47 4.59 -3.22
CA SER A 304 4.66 4.03 -3.85
C SER A 304 5.80 3.93 -2.85
N MET A 305 6.93 3.37 -3.24
CA MET A 305 8.07 3.26 -2.35
C MET A 305 9.35 3.37 -3.16
N ILE A 306 10.03 2.90 -3.83
CA ILE A 306 11.41 3.03 -4.33
C ILE A 306 11.49 3.68 -5.70
N ASP A 307 10.65 3.26 -6.60
CA ASP A 307 10.66 3.55 -8.04
C ASP A 307 10.03 4.90 -8.40
N VAL A 308 9.07 5.34 -7.60
CA VAL A 308 8.34 6.61 -7.79
C VAL A 308 8.29 7.37 -6.46
N LEU A 309 8.40 8.69 -6.50
CA LEU A 309 8.20 9.52 -5.32
C LEU A 309 6.76 9.37 -4.82
N PRO A 310 6.57 8.80 -3.61
CA PRO A 310 5.22 8.62 -3.06
C PRO A 310 4.63 9.94 -2.58
N GLY A 311 3.31 9.97 -2.41
CA GLY A 311 2.60 11.08 -1.79
C GLY A 311 1.79 11.91 -2.76
N VAL A 312 1.58 13.18 -2.38
CA VAL A 312 0.80 14.13 -3.16
C VAL A 312 1.64 14.68 -4.30
N GLU A 313 1.22 14.41 -5.52
CA GLU A 313 1.91 14.85 -6.74
C GLU A 313 0.91 15.38 -7.76
N ASN A 314 1.33 16.37 -8.57
CA ASN A 314 0.50 16.94 -9.63
C ASN A 314 0.20 15.91 -10.72
N GLN A 315 -1.07 15.67 -11.01
CA GLN A 315 -1.53 14.67 -11.97
C GLN A 315 -1.74 15.23 -13.39
N THR A 316 -1.60 16.52 -13.60
CA THR A 316 -1.92 17.20 -14.87
C THR A 316 -1.33 16.51 -16.10
N GLN A 317 -0.04 16.13 -16.06
CA GLN A 317 0.62 15.48 -17.20
C GLN A 317 0.04 14.09 -17.51
N VAL A 318 -0.43 13.38 -16.51
CA VAL A 318 -1.10 12.08 -16.68
C VAL A 318 -2.50 12.30 -17.26
N GLU A 319 -3.22 13.28 -16.76
CA GLU A 319 -4.57 13.59 -17.18
C GLU A 319 -4.66 14.26 -18.56
N GLU A 320 -3.55 14.73 -19.13
CA GLU A 320 -3.47 15.23 -20.50
C GLU A 320 -3.37 14.12 -21.56
N ARG A 321 -3.15 12.89 -21.15
CA ARG A 321 -3.02 11.74 -22.06
C ARG A 321 -4.38 11.34 -22.64
N GLN A 322 -4.38 10.90 -23.92
CA GLN A 322 -5.59 10.42 -24.60
C GLN A 322 -6.00 9.00 -24.21
N ASP A 323 -5.13 8.27 -23.54
CA ASP A 323 -5.37 6.94 -22.98
C ASP A 323 -5.75 6.97 -21.48
N VAL A 324 -6.10 8.16 -20.96
CA VAL A 324 -6.61 8.37 -19.61
C VAL A 324 -8.00 9.00 -19.70
N LEU A 325 -9.00 8.31 -19.18
CA LEU A 325 -10.36 8.85 -19.06
C LEU A 325 -10.47 9.68 -17.78
N VAL A 326 -10.94 10.90 -17.90
CA VAL A 326 -11.04 11.85 -16.78
C VAL A 326 -12.50 12.28 -16.59
N TYR A 327 -13.00 12.08 -15.38
CA TYR A 327 -14.36 12.47 -14.99
C TYR A 327 -14.27 13.39 -13.78
N THR A 328 -14.74 14.62 -13.94
CA THR A 328 -14.60 15.66 -12.91
C THR A 328 -15.97 16.11 -12.41
N THR A 329 -16.12 16.28 -11.10
CA THR A 329 -17.35 16.90 -10.56
C THR A 329 -17.45 18.36 -10.98
N PRO A 330 -18.66 18.91 -11.10
CA PRO A 330 -18.82 20.35 -11.00
C PRO A 330 -18.19 20.86 -9.69
N ARG A 331 -17.87 22.17 -9.66
CA ARG A 331 -17.36 22.76 -8.43
C ARG A 331 -18.31 22.45 -7.27
N LEU A 332 -17.78 21.81 -6.23
CA LEU A 332 -18.56 21.46 -5.04
C LEU A 332 -18.99 22.73 -4.31
N ALA A 333 -20.27 22.79 -3.92
CA ALA A 333 -20.81 23.92 -3.16
C ALA A 333 -20.35 23.88 -1.69
N GLU A 334 -20.15 22.69 -1.16
CA GLU A 334 -19.70 22.44 0.21
C GLU A 334 -18.52 21.47 0.21
N PRO A 335 -17.64 21.55 1.21
CA PRO A 335 -16.54 20.59 1.37
C PRO A 335 -17.06 19.15 1.53
N VAL A 336 -16.41 18.20 0.87
CA VAL A 336 -16.71 16.77 1.01
C VAL A 336 -15.56 16.07 1.74
N ALA A 337 -15.86 15.46 2.87
CA ALA A 337 -14.90 14.65 3.61
C ALA A 337 -15.03 13.17 3.21
N ILE A 338 -13.95 12.58 2.70
CA ILE A 338 -13.89 11.19 2.29
C ILE A 338 -13.01 10.43 3.27
N THR A 339 -13.58 9.44 3.98
CA THR A 339 -12.85 8.62 4.93
C THR A 339 -13.39 7.20 4.91
N GLY A 340 -12.54 6.24 4.61
CA GLY A 340 -12.92 4.83 4.50
C GLY A 340 -12.61 4.25 3.12
N PRO A 341 -13.17 3.08 2.79
CA PRO A 341 -12.93 2.43 1.52
C PRO A 341 -13.57 3.20 0.35
N VAL A 342 -12.79 3.37 -0.71
CA VAL A 342 -13.26 3.86 -2.01
C VAL A 342 -13.27 2.68 -2.97
N SER A 343 -14.35 2.50 -3.71
CA SER A 343 -14.49 1.44 -4.71
C SER A 343 -14.97 2.03 -6.04
N VAL A 344 -14.54 1.42 -7.13
CA VAL A 344 -14.99 1.75 -8.49
C VAL A 344 -15.56 0.48 -9.12
N THR A 345 -16.75 0.59 -9.71
CA THR A 345 -17.36 -0.48 -10.51
C THR A 345 -17.35 -0.04 -11.97
N LEU A 346 -16.67 -0.80 -12.81
CA LEU A 346 -16.57 -0.54 -14.24
C LEU A 346 -17.26 -1.64 -15.04
N TYR A 347 -18.03 -1.25 -16.06
CA TYR A 347 -18.47 -2.14 -17.13
C TYR A 347 -17.52 -1.92 -18.30
N ALA A 348 -16.54 -2.80 -18.43
CA ALA A 348 -15.44 -2.64 -19.35
C ALA A 348 -15.29 -3.84 -20.31
N SER A 349 -14.74 -3.59 -21.49
CA SER A 349 -14.33 -4.62 -22.43
C SER A 349 -12.96 -4.27 -23.02
N SER A 350 -12.23 -5.27 -23.49
CA SER A 350 -10.92 -5.11 -24.11
C SER A 350 -10.81 -5.98 -25.34
N SER A 351 -10.04 -5.54 -26.33
CA SER A 351 -9.62 -6.37 -27.45
C SER A 351 -8.46 -7.32 -27.08
N ALA A 352 -7.78 -7.09 -25.96
CA ALA A 352 -6.76 -7.98 -25.44
C ALA A 352 -7.37 -9.13 -24.65
N ALA A 353 -6.69 -10.27 -24.61
CA ALA A 353 -7.14 -11.43 -23.83
C ALA A 353 -7.01 -11.19 -22.32
N ASP A 354 -6.12 -10.31 -21.89
CA ASP A 354 -5.87 -9.93 -20.51
C ASP A 354 -5.46 -8.47 -20.44
N THR A 355 -5.94 -7.73 -19.43
CA THR A 355 -5.60 -6.33 -19.16
C THR A 355 -6.02 -5.94 -17.76
N ASP A 356 -5.37 -4.91 -17.20
CA ASP A 356 -5.70 -4.32 -15.93
C ASP A 356 -6.36 -2.94 -16.12
N PHE A 357 -7.31 -2.61 -15.26
CA PHE A 357 -7.90 -1.28 -15.16
C PHE A 357 -7.51 -0.66 -13.82
N THR A 358 -7.03 0.57 -13.86
CA THR A 358 -6.72 1.34 -12.65
C THR A 358 -7.61 2.57 -12.56
N ALA A 359 -7.98 2.95 -11.34
CA ALA A 359 -8.73 4.17 -11.08
C ALA A 359 -8.05 4.96 -9.97
N LYS A 360 -7.99 6.26 -10.12
CA LYS A 360 -7.41 7.19 -9.16
C LYS A 360 -8.44 8.27 -8.81
N LEU A 361 -8.71 8.45 -7.52
CA LEU A 361 -9.48 9.58 -7.02
C LEU A 361 -8.51 10.74 -6.77
N VAL A 362 -8.79 11.89 -7.34
CA VAL A 362 -7.92 13.07 -7.33
C VAL A 362 -8.69 14.27 -6.79
N ASP A 363 -8.04 15.11 -5.99
CA ASP A 363 -8.50 16.44 -5.58
C ASP A 363 -7.99 17.45 -6.61
N VAL A 364 -8.89 18.28 -7.19
CA VAL A 364 -8.63 19.16 -8.35
C VAL A 364 -8.66 20.64 -7.96
#